data_3290313b851723ff98ab1f494c4a17de
#
_entry.id   3290313b851723ff98ab1f494c4a17de
#
_cell.length_a   1.000
_cell.length_b   1.000
_cell.length_c   1.000
_cell.angle_alpha   90.00
_cell.angle_beta   90.00
_cell.angle_gamma   90.00
#
_symmetry.space_group_name_H-M   'P 1'
#
loop_
_entity.id
_entity.type
_entity.pdbx_description
1 polymer ?
#
loop_
_entity_poly.entity_id
_entity_poly.type
_entity_poly.pdbx_seq_one_letter_code
_entity_poly.pdbx_strand_id
1 'polypeptide(L)'
;MRHRGIFYLVNALLALGVVLLFLQIKDIEPLPPQEREKPEEIFSVSDKKQRFLAALAPVVGRVHDDLMQRYLQVQRWLEQGRKQEAIAKLKLEYKVDTDPELLQALKPHPPSVALAQAAMESAWGTSRFFVEANNVFGVWSFNSHEARIAAGEKRGEKTIWVRKYDSLEASVRDYYRLLGRSAAFKEFRQLRMRSDDPHELVKKLHRYSEKSHAYGEELSAVIKYNEFTRFDGEGY
;
A
#
# COMPACT_ATOMS: atom_id res chain seq x y z
N MET A 1 -81.41 -6.71 -18.49
CA MET A 1 -81.16 -5.57 -17.56
C MET A 1 -80.16 -5.91 -16.42
N ARG A 2 -79.84 -7.17 -16.12
CA ARG A 2 -78.99 -7.57 -14.99
C ARG A 2 -77.45 -7.26 -15.15
N HIS A 3 -76.92 -7.22 -16.34
CA HIS A 3 -75.49 -7.01 -16.59
C HIS A 3 -75.01 -5.55 -16.47
N ARG A 4 -75.92 -4.57 -16.65
CA ARG A 4 -75.53 -3.16 -16.49
C ARG A 4 -75.30 -2.76 -15.03
N GLY A 5 -76.07 -3.32 -14.09
CA GLY A 5 -75.90 -3.05 -12.65
C GLY A 5 -74.56 -3.55 -12.08
N ILE A 6 -74.13 -4.73 -12.55
CA ILE A 6 -72.82 -5.33 -12.10
C ILE A 6 -71.67 -4.49 -12.62
N PHE A 7 -71.76 -3.98 -13.86
CA PHE A 7 -70.70 -3.14 -14.45
C PHE A 7 -70.50 -1.82 -13.69
N TYR A 8 -71.54 -1.17 -13.26
CA TYR A 8 -71.50 0.07 -12.47
C TYR A 8 -70.99 -0.20 -11.05
N LEU A 9 -71.36 -1.34 -10.46
CA LEU A 9 -70.90 -1.74 -9.11
C LEU A 9 -69.39 -2.00 -9.10
N VAL A 10 -68.83 -2.69 -10.10
CA VAL A 10 -67.39 -2.97 -10.23
C VAL A 10 -66.60 -1.68 -10.47
N ASN A 11 -67.12 -0.78 -11.32
CA ASN A 11 -66.42 0.52 -11.51
C ASN A 11 -66.50 1.43 -10.28
N ALA A 12 -67.53 1.40 -9.50
CA ALA A 12 -67.66 2.13 -8.24
C ALA A 12 -66.71 1.60 -7.18
N LEU A 13 -66.51 0.28 -7.08
CA LEU A 13 -65.56 -0.34 -6.19
C LEU A 13 -64.09 -0.06 -6.58
N LEU A 14 -63.78 -0.05 -7.89
CA LEU A 14 -62.49 0.33 -8.40
C LEU A 14 -62.19 1.81 -8.12
N ALA A 15 -63.16 2.72 -8.32
CA ALA A 15 -63.00 4.13 -8.00
C ALA A 15 -62.80 4.38 -6.52
N LEU A 16 -63.51 3.65 -5.65
CA LEU A 16 -63.36 3.72 -4.19
C LEU A 16 -61.96 3.20 -3.75
N GLY A 17 -61.50 2.11 -4.37
CA GLY A 17 -60.15 1.56 -4.13
C GLY A 17 -59.03 2.55 -4.49
N VAL A 18 -59.14 3.23 -5.60
CA VAL A 18 -58.19 4.27 -6.03
C VAL A 18 -58.20 5.47 -5.08
N VAL A 19 -59.40 5.92 -4.63
CA VAL A 19 -59.50 7.01 -3.64
C VAL A 19 -58.90 6.63 -2.28
N LEU A 20 -59.12 5.40 -1.83
CA LEU A 20 -58.51 4.90 -0.58
C LEU A 20 -56.98 4.79 -0.71
N LEU A 21 -56.48 4.38 -1.88
CA LEU A 21 -55.03 4.35 -2.16
C LEU A 21 -54.41 5.76 -2.13
N PHE A 22 -55.11 6.76 -2.71
CA PHE A 22 -54.69 8.16 -2.69
C PHE A 22 -54.72 8.77 -1.26
N LEU A 23 -55.66 8.34 -0.43
CA LEU A 23 -55.72 8.80 0.98
C LEU A 23 -54.59 8.23 1.82
N GLN A 24 -54.17 6.99 1.56
CA GLN A 24 -53.00 6.37 2.23
C GLN A 24 -51.64 6.99 1.80
N ILE A 25 -51.56 7.56 0.61
CA ILE A 25 -50.34 8.24 0.12
C ILE A 25 -50.15 9.59 0.77
N LYS A 26 -51.17 10.22 1.35
CA LYS A 26 -51.06 11.51 2.03
C LYS A 26 -50.30 11.46 3.36
N ASP A 27 -50.19 10.29 3.96
CA ASP A 27 -49.48 10.08 5.23
C ASP A 27 -48.02 9.58 5.07
N ILE A 28 -47.49 9.54 3.81
CA ILE A 28 -46.10 9.30 3.56
C ILE A 28 -45.34 10.61 3.87
N GLU A 29 -44.75 10.70 5.03
CA GLU A 29 -43.77 11.77 5.33
C GLU A 29 -42.74 11.82 4.20
N PRO A 30 -42.44 13.00 3.64
CA PRO A 30 -41.37 13.12 2.66
C PRO A 30 -40.10 12.61 3.31
N LEU A 31 -39.44 11.66 2.65
CA LEU A 31 -38.10 11.21 3.08
C LEU A 31 -37.26 12.44 3.42
N PRO A 32 -36.57 12.43 4.57
CA PRO A 32 -35.68 13.53 4.91
C PRO A 32 -34.76 13.77 3.71
N PRO A 33 -34.43 15.03 3.39
CA PRO A 33 -33.50 15.31 2.30
C PRO A 33 -32.28 14.47 2.54
N GLN A 34 -32.01 13.54 1.62
CA GLN A 34 -30.74 12.82 1.65
C GLN A 34 -29.68 13.89 1.67
N GLU A 35 -28.96 13.98 2.78
CA GLU A 35 -27.76 14.76 2.88
C GLU A 35 -26.91 14.30 1.70
N ARG A 36 -26.80 15.15 0.67
CA ARG A 36 -25.95 14.84 -0.48
C ARG A 36 -24.56 14.64 0.12
N GLU A 37 -24.11 13.40 0.17
CA GLU A 37 -22.71 13.12 0.45
C GLU A 37 -21.92 14.13 -0.37
N LYS A 38 -21.08 14.91 0.32
CA LYS A 38 -20.18 15.85 -0.36
C LYS A 38 -19.54 15.06 -1.49
N PRO A 39 -19.57 15.57 -2.75
CA PRO A 39 -18.94 14.86 -3.85
C PRO A 39 -17.53 14.51 -3.38
N GLU A 40 -17.18 13.22 -3.37
CA GLU A 40 -15.78 12.83 -3.20
C GLU A 40 -14.99 13.70 -4.18
N GLU A 41 -14.05 14.47 -3.64
CA GLU A 41 -13.19 15.32 -4.46
C GLU A 41 -12.49 14.41 -5.47
N ILE A 42 -12.99 14.37 -6.71
CA ILE A 42 -12.41 13.57 -7.78
C ILE A 42 -11.12 14.25 -8.18
N PHE A 43 -10.05 13.90 -7.45
CA PHE A 43 -8.71 14.36 -7.79
C PHE A 43 -8.31 13.83 -9.16
N SER A 44 -7.75 14.70 -9.98
CA SER A 44 -7.13 14.27 -11.22
C SER A 44 -6.01 13.26 -10.92
N VAL A 45 -5.66 12.43 -11.89
CA VAL A 45 -4.52 11.49 -11.76
C VAL A 45 -3.25 12.25 -11.41
N SER A 46 -3.07 13.46 -11.95
CA SER A 46 -1.94 14.34 -11.65
C SER A 46 -1.92 14.76 -10.19
N ASP A 47 -3.07 15.18 -9.63
CA ASP A 47 -3.16 15.63 -8.24
C ASP A 47 -2.87 14.50 -7.26
N LYS A 48 -3.37 13.28 -7.54
CA LYS A 48 -3.06 12.09 -6.73
C LYS A 48 -1.57 11.82 -6.69
N LYS A 49 -0.89 11.86 -7.84
CA LYS A 49 0.55 11.65 -7.94
C LYS A 49 1.34 12.73 -7.21
N GLN A 50 0.96 13.98 -7.34
CA GLN A 50 1.63 15.09 -6.66
C GLN A 50 1.49 14.97 -5.14
N ARG A 51 0.29 14.70 -4.62
CA ARG A 51 0.05 14.49 -3.18
C ARG A 51 0.84 13.31 -2.63
N PHE A 52 0.84 12.20 -3.35
CA PHE A 52 1.62 11.01 -3.00
C PHE A 52 3.10 11.33 -2.89
N LEU A 53 3.68 11.98 -3.90
CA LEU A 53 5.10 12.34 -3.91
C LEU A 53 5.43 13.37 -2.82
N ALA A 54 4.60 14.38 -2.63
CA ALA A 54 4.79 15.37 -1.57
C ALA A 54 4.81 14.72 -0.17
N ALA A 55 3.96 13.70 0.06
CA ALA A 55 3.91 13.00 1.34
C ALA A 55 5.06 11.99 1.51
N LEU A 56 5.41 11.25 0.46
CA LEU A 56 6.25 10.05 0.61
C LEU A 56 7.71 10.25 0.17
N ALA A 57 7.99 11.07 -0.85
CA ALA A 57 9.36 11.22 -1.34
C ALA A 57 10.34 11.76 -0.26
N PRO A 58 9.98 12.78 0.54
CA PRO A 58 10.85 13.21 1.63
C PRO A 58 11.06 12.16 2.71
N VAL A 59 10.06 11.31 2.94
CA VAL A 59 10.15 10.21 3.93
C VAL A 59 11.10 9.13 3.43
N VAL A 60 10.95 8.72 2.17
CA VAL A 60 11.83 7.72 1.56
C VAL A 60 13.27 8.20 1.52
N GLY A 61 13.50 9.47 1.14
CA GLY A 61 14.84 10.08 1.11
C GLY A 61 15.49 10.02 2.49
N ARG A 62 14.85 10.56 3.54
CA ARG A 62 15.40 10.51 4.91
C ARG A 62 15.69 9.08 5.39
N VAL A 63 14.78 8.15 5.16
CA VAL A 63 15.01 6.75 5.55
C VAL A 63 16.17 6.13 4.79
N HIS A 64 16.27 6.40 3.48
CA HIS A 64 17.39 5.93 2.66
C HIS A 64 18.73 6.45 3.20
N ASP A 65 18.82 7.75 3.49
CA ASP A 65 20.04 8.39 3.99
C ASP A 65 20.47 7.81 5.35
N ASP A 66 19.52 7.65 6.28
CA ASP A 66 19.79 7.02 7.58
C ASP A 66 20.30 5.58 7.42
N LEU A 67 19.70 4.81 6.53
CA LEU A 67 20.10 3.43 6.26
C LEU A 67 21.46 3.38 5.55
N MET A 68 21.75 4.30 4.65
CA MET A 68 23.06 4.41 4.00
C MET A 68 24.16 4.76 5.02
N GLN A 69 23.90 5.73 5.90
CA GLN A 69 24.81 6.06 6.98
C GLN A 69 25.07 4.86 7.89
N ARG A 70 24.02 4.11 8.25
CA ARG A 70 24.14 2.89 9.05
C ARG A 70 24.96 1.81 8.32
N TYR A 71 24.75 1.61 7.04
CA TYR A 71 25.50 0.68 6.20
C TYR A 71 27.01 1.04 6.22
N LEU A 72 27.35 2.29 5.94
CA LEU A 72 28.73 2.78 5.94
C LEU A 72 29.37 2.69 7.33
N GLN A 73 28.59 2.93 8.38
CA GLN A 73 29.08 2.78 9.76
C GLN A 73 29.44 1.32 10.10
N VAL A 74 28.56 0.37 9.73
CA VAL A 74 28.82 -1.07 9.97
C VAL A 74 29.99 -1.55 9.13
N GLN A 75 30.12 -1.11 7.88
CA GLN A 75 31.28 -1.40 7.04
C GLN A 75 32.59 -0.99 7.73
N ARG A 76 32.68 0.26 8.26
CA ARG A 76 33.83 0.73 9.02
C ARG A 76 34.09 -0.11 10.29
N TRP A 77 33.06 -0.54 11.00
CA TRP A 77 33.23 -1.41 12.18
C TRP A 77 33.84 -2.76 11.82
N LEU A 78 33.42 -3.35 10.70
CA LEU A 78 33.97 -4.62 10.20
C LEU A 78 35.43 -4.46 9.78
N GLU A 79 35.77 -3.42 9.03
CA GLU A 79 37.13 -3.11 8.58
C GLU A 79 38.11 -2.89 9.78
N GLN A 80 37.60 -2.31 10.86
CA GLN A 80 38.38 -1.99 12.04
C GLN A 80 38.36 -3.09 13.12
N GLY A 81 37.62 -4.18 12.91
CA GLY A 81 37.44 -5.24 13.91
C GLY A 81 36.72 -4.78 15.18
N ARG A 82 35.90 -3.70 15.11
CA ARG A 82 35.22 -3.08 16.26
C ARG A 82 33.74 -3.51 16.36
N LYS A 83 33.16 -3.29 17.56
CA LYS A 83 31.72 -3.45 17.80
C LYS A 83 31.17 -4.85 17.48
N GLN A 84 31.94 -5.90 17.78
CA GLN A 84 31.60 -7.30 17.47
C GLN A 84 30.23 -7.71 18.03
N GLU A 85 29.89 -7.28 19.26
CA GLU A 85 28.57 -7.57 19.86
C GLU A 85 27.41 -6.90 19.07
N ALA A 86 27.59 -5.65 18.64
CA ALA A 86 26.60 -4.95 17.82
C ALA A 86 26.43 -5.62 16.45
N ILE A 87 27.53 -6.04 15.82
CA ILE A 87 27.54 -6.80 14.57
C ILE A 87 26.80 -8.13 14.72
N ALA A 88 27.04 -8.87 15.81
CA ALA A 88 26.35 -10.12 16.09
C ALA A 88 24.83 -9.91 16.25
N LYS A 89 24.42 -8.87 16.97
CA LYS A 89 22.99 -8.51 17.10
C LYS A 89 22.34 -8.20 15.73
N LEU A 90 23.05 -7.46 14.87
CA LEU A 90 22.58 -7.16 13.52
C LEU A 90 22.46 -8.42 12.66
N LYS A 91 23.43 -9.35 12.72
CA LYS A 91 23.34 -10.62 12.01
C LYS A 91 22.10 -11.41 12.42
N LEU A 92 21.80 -11.49 13.71
CA LEU A 92 20.58 -12.13 14.22
C LEU A 92 19.31 -11.42 13.71
N GLU A 93 19.27 -10.08 13.75
CA GLU A 93 18.14 -9.28 13.28
C GLU A 93 17.85 -9.54 11.81
N TYR A 94 18.90 -9.54 10.96
CA TYR A 94 18.79 -9.73 9.53
C TYR A 94 18.82 -11.21 9.09
N LYS A 95 18.98 -12.15 10.02
CA LYS A 95 19.03 -13.60 9.76
C LYS A 95 20.12 -13.97 8.76
N VAL A 96 21.33 -13.49 9.00
CA VAL A 96 22.53 -13.73 8.20
C VAL A 96 23.69 -14.16 9.09
N ASP A 97 24.61 -14.95 8.55
CA ASP A 97 25.69 -15.56 9.31
C ASP A 97 27.04 -14.87 9.06
N THR A 98 27.27 -14.34 7.87
CA THR A 98 28.56 -13.77 7.46
C THR A 98 28.54 -12.26 7.37
N ASP A 99 29.71 -11.62 7.46
CA ASP A 99 29.88 -10.17 7.30
C ASP A 99 29.46 -9.67 5.91
N PRO A 100 29.82 -10.36 4.81
CA PRO A 100 29.34 -9.98 3.48
C PRO A 100 27.82 -10.03 3.34
N GLU A 101 27.16 -11.02 3.93
CA GLU A 101 25.70 -11.11 3.91
C GLU A 101 25.04 -9.99 4.73
N LEU A 102 25.67 -9.61 5.86
CA LEU A 102 25.20 -8.47 6.65
C LEU A 102 25.28 -7.17 5.85
N LEU A 103 26.40 -6.92 5.17
CA LEU A 103 26.53 -5.74 4.29
C LEU A 103 25.51 -5.77 3.15
N GLN A 104 25.27 -6.92 2.52
CA GLN A 104 24.20 -7.08 1.54
C GLN A 104 22.81 -6.79 2.13
N ALA A 105 22.56 -7.18 3.36
CA ALA A 105 21.28 -6.94 4.03
C ALA A 105 21.06 -5.46 4.36
N LEU A 106 22.12 -4.76 4.76
CA LEU A 106 22.08 -3.37 5.23
C LEU A 106 22.11 -2.31 4.12
N LYS A 107 22.79 -2.55 2.99
CA LYS A 107 22.87 -1.54 1.90
C LYS A 107 21.45 -1.22 1.42
N PRO A 108 20.97 0.03 1.50
CA PRO A 108 19.66 0.40 0.95
C PRO A 108 19.70 0.38 -0.59
N HIS A 109 18.57 0.16 -1.21
CA HIS A 109 18.39 0.34 -2.65
C HIS A 109 17.92 1.76 -2.96
N PRO A 110 18.07 2.22 -4.22
CA PRO A 110 17.69 3.58 -4.60
C PRO A 110 16.26 3.96 -4.21
N PRO A 111 16.02 5.22 -3.80
CA PRO A 111 14.69 5.75 -3.50
C PRO A 111 13.66 5.54 -4.60
N SER A 112 14.07 5.63 -5.87
CA SER A 112 13.19 5.40 -7.03
C SER A 112 12.50 4.03 -7.00
N VAL A 113 13.21 2.99 -6.57
CA VAL A 113 12.64 1.63 -6.43
C VAL A 113 11.56 1.60 -5.35
N ALA A 114 11.84 2.21 -4.18
CA ALA A 114 10.87 2.27 -3.09
C ALA A 114 9.63 3.08 -3.46
N LEU A 115 9.81 4.23 -4.14
CA LEU A 115 8.70 5.07 -4.62
C LEU A 115 7.84 4.36 -5.66
N ALA A 116 8.44 3.60 -6.58
CA ALA A 116 7.71 2.85 -7.59
C ALA A 116 6.87 1.73 -6.97
N GLN A 117 7.44 0.95 -6.05
CA GLN A 117 6.69 -0.07 -5.32
C GLN A 117 5.57 0.56 -4.48
N ALA A 118 5.87 1.63 -3.74
CA ALA A 118 4.88 2.36 -2.96
C ALA A 118 3.71 2.87 -3.82
N ALA A 119 3.99 3.43 -5.00
CA ALA A 119 2.96 3.91 -5.92
C ALA A 119 2.03 2.78 -6.39
N MET A 120 2.60 1.63 -6.73
CA MET A 120 1.82 0.46 -7.18
C MET A 120 1.04 -0.18 -6.05
N GLU A 121 1.67 -0.46 -4.91
CA GLU A 121 1.07 -1.18 -3.79
C GLU A 121 -0.01 -0.36 -3.06
N SER A 122 0.13 0.97 -3.03
CA SER A 122 -0.82 1.88 -2.37
C SER A 122 -1.85 2.52 -3.30
N ALA A 123 -1.84 2.17 -4.61
CA ALA A 123 -2.61 2.88 -5.63
C ALA A 123 -2.40 4.41 -5.56
N TRP A 124 -1.13 4.85 -5.53
CA TRP A 124 -0.74 6.25 -5.37
C TRP A 124 -1.24 6.88 -4.07
N GLY A 125 -1.19 6.13 -2.97
CA GLY A 125 -1.58 6.60 -1.65
C GLY A 125 -3.09 6.69 -1.42
N THR A 126 -3.90 6.12 -2.30
CA THR A 126 -5.36 6.14 -2.18
C THR A 126 -5.94 4.86 -1.58
N SER A 127 -5.15 3.81 -1.40
CA SER A 127 -5.62 2.57 -0.81
C SER A 127 -6.02 2.76 0.65
N ARG A 128 -7.03 2.01 1.10
CA ARG A 128 -7.46 2.02 2.50
C ARG A 128 -6.32 1.72 3.47
N PHE A 129 -5.41 0.82 3.10
CA PHE A 129 -4.27 0.46 3.94
C PHE A 129 -3.27 1.61 4.11
N PHE A 130 -3.07 2.41 3.06
CA PHE A 130 -2.26 3.61 3.14
C PHE A 130 -2.89 4.64 4.08
N VAL A 131 -4.18 4.91 3.91
CA VAL A 131 -4.90 5.97 4.64
C VAL A 131 -5.14 5.62 6.11
N GLU A 132 -5.61 4.39 6.41
CA GLU A 132 -6.03 4.00 7.77
C GLU A 132 -4.92 3.35 8.59
N ALA A 133 -3.90 2.80 7.93
CA ALA A 133 -2.87 1.99 8.58
C ALA A 133 -1.43 2.47 8.33
N ASN A 134 -1.21 3.56 7.59
CA ASN A 134 0.12 3.98 7.11
C ASN A 134 0.88 2.83 6.44
N ASN A 135 0.18 1.82 5.93
CA ASN A 135 0.78 0.64 5.32
C ASN A 135 0.96 0.87 3.82
N VAL A 136 2.14 1.42 3.49
CA VAL A 136 2.49 1.85 2.13
C VAL A 136 2.65 0.68 1.17
N PHE A 137 3.15 -0.46 1.67
CA PHE A 137 3.61 -1.59 0.87
C PHE A 137 2.77 -2.86 1.01
N GLY A 138 1.59 -2.76 1.60
CA GLY A 138 0.69 -3.90 1.76
C GLY A 138 1.23 -5.02 2.67
N VAL A 139 2.09 -4.71 3.63
CA VAL A 139 2.73 -5.71 4.49
C VAL A 139 1.71 -6.42 5.35
N TRP A 140 1.69 -7.76 5.24
CA TRP A 140 0.78 -8.60 6.02
C TRP A 140 1.21 -8.71 7.48
N SER A 141 0.21 -8.89 8.36
CA SER A 141 0.41 -9.16 9.78
C SER A 141 0.07 -10.62 10.08
N PHE A 142 1.04 -11.31 10.66
CA PHE A 142 0.90 -12.69 11.14
C PHE A 142 0.92 -12.76 12.67
N ASN A 143 1.15 -11.64 13.36
CA ASN A 143 1.22 -11.54 14.80
C ASN A 143 -0.05 -10.86 15.34
N SER A 144 -0.80 -11.59 16.22
CA SER A 144 -2.00 -11.04 16.83
C SER A 144 -1.76 -9.94 17.86
N HIS A 145 -0.52 -9.80 18.32
CA HIS A 145 -0.12 -8.82 19.33
C HIS A 145 0.40 -7.50 18.75
N GLU A 146 0.49 -7.39 17.42
CA GLU A 146 0.87 -6.12 16.78
C GLU A 146 -0.36 -5.35 16.27
N ALA A 147 -0.24 -4.03 16.15
CA ALA A 147 -1.28 -3.18 15.56
C ALA A 147 -1.55 -3.61 14.10
N ARG A 148 -2.82 -3.88 13.78
CA ARG A 148 -3.22 -4.41 12.47
C ARG A 148 -4.66 -4.06 12.14
N ILE A 149 -5.01 -4.05 10.86
CA ILE A 149 -6.38 -3.91 10.37
C ILE A 149 -6.74 -5.08 9.46
N ALA A 150 -8.02 -5.43 9.41
CA ALA A 150 -8.50 -6.49 8.51
C ALA A 150 -8.43 -6.02 7.06
N ALA A 151 -7.99 -6.90 6.15
CA ALA A 151 -7.91 -6.58 4.72
C ALA A 151 -9.29 -6.42 4.04
N GLY A 152 -10.35 -6.89 4.68
CA GLY A 152 -11.71 -6.91 4.10
C GLY A 152 -11.97 -8.15 3.25
N GLU A 153 -10.94 -8.76 2.71
CA GLU A 153 -11.01 -10.02 1.98
C GLU A 153 -10.66 -11.21 2.88
N LYS A 154 -11.26 -12.35 2.59
CA LYS A 154 -10.96 -13.62 3.25
C LYS A 154 -10.26 -14.55 2.26
N ARG A 155 -9.25 -15.28 2.71
CA ARG A 155 -8.75 -16.47 2.00
C ARG A 155 -9.40 -17.71 2.63
N GLY A 156 -10.45 -18.22 1.99
CA GLY A 156 -11.32 -19.22 2.61
C GLY A 156 -12.01 -18.65 3.87
N GLU A 157 -11.90 -19.34 4.99
CA GLU A 157 -12.47 -18.88 6.27
C GLU A 157 -11.56 -17.92 7.07
N LYS A 158 -10.31 -17.72 6.64
CA LYS A 158 -9.32 -16.93 7.37
C LYS A 158 -9.34 -15.46 6.94
N THR A 159 -9.49 -14.55 7.91
CA THR A 159 -9.31 -13.12 7.70
C THR A 159 -7.83 -12.82 7.45
N ILE A 160 -7.55 -12.09 6.36
CA ILE A 160 -6.23 -11.54 6.08
C ILE A 160 -6.07 -10.26 6.91
N TRP A 161 -4.94 -10.12 7.57
CA TRP A 161 -4.59 -8.95 8.35
C TRP A 161 -3.39 -8.25 7.73
N VAL A 162 -3.44 -6.92 7.70
CA VAL A 162 -2.31 -6.08 7.30
C VAL A 162 -1.83 -5.26 8.49
N ARG A 163 -0.52 -5.04 8.54
CA ARG A 163 0.14 -4.33 9.63
C ARG A 163 -0.30 -2.85 9.64
N LYS A 164 -0.52 -2.31 10.83
CA LYS A 164 -0.73 -0.87 11.04
C LYS A 164 0.54 -0.26 11.61
N TYR A 165 0.98 0.83 11.00
CA TYR A 165 2.17 1.58 11.40
C TYR A 165 1.78 2.92 12.03
N ASP A 166 2.62 3.41 12.95
CA ASP A 166 2.43 4.70 13.60
C ASP A 166 2.70 5.87 12.65
N SER A 167 3.50 5.64 11.59
CA SER A 167 3.85 6.64 10.58
C SER A 167 4.20 6.01 9.24
N LEU A 168 4.20 6.82 8.17
CA LEU A 168 4.72 6.42 6.86
C LEU A 168 6.21 6.03 6.95
N GLU A 169 6.98 6.73 7.79
CA GLU A 169 8.39 6.43 8.01
C GLU A 169 8.60 5.03 8.59
N ALA A 170 7.80 4.63 9.58
CA ALA A 170 7.86 3.29 10.16
C ALA A 170 7.57 2.21 9.11
N SER A 171 6.60 2.45 8.22
CA SER A 171 6.29 1.56 7.11
C SER A 171 7.43 1.45 6.10
N VAL A 172 8.06 2.58 5.74
CA VAL A 172 9.21 2.60 4.82
C VAL A 172 10.41 1.88 5.43
N ARG A 173 10.71 2.10 6.71
CA ARG A 173 11.82 1.39 7.41
C ARG A 173 11.59 -0.12 7.46
N ASP A 174 10.37 -0.55 7.74
CA ASP A 174 10.03 -1.98 7.79
C ASP A 174 10.11 -2.63 6.40
N TYR A 175 9.72 -1.91 5.35
CA TYR A 175 9.87 -2.36 3.96
C TYR A 175 11.34 -2.58 3.58
N TYR A 176 12.24 -1.62 3.85
CA TYR A 176 13.67 -1.81 3.61
C TYR A 176 14.23 -3.00 4.40
N ARG A 177 13.81 -3.15 5.66
CA ARG A 177 14.19 -4.28 6.50
C ARG A 177 13.66 -5.61 5.95
N LEU A 178 12.44 -5.64 5.43
CA LEU A 178 11.84 -6.83 4.81
C LEU A 178 12.70 -7.30 3.62
N LEU A 179 13.07 -6.41 2.71
CA LEU A 179 13.92 -6.74 1.57
C LEU A 179 15.35 -7.12 2.03
N GLY A 180 15.83 -6.52 3.12
CA GLY A 180 17.13 -6.83 3.73
C GLY A 180 17.21 -8.24 4.31
N ARG A 181 16.11 -8.74 4.96
CA ARG A 181 16.17 -9.99 5.74
C ARG A 181 15.51 -11.20 5.07
N SER A 182 14.58 -11.01 4.13
CA SER A 182 13.85 -12.12 3.53
C SER A 182 14.73 -12.90 2.55
N ALA A 183 14.72 -14.23 2.68
CA ALA A 183 15.44 -15.12 1.75
C ALA A 183 14.94 -14.97 0.30
N ALA A 184 13.68 -14.58 0.10
CA ALA A 184 13.10 -14.36 -1.21
C ALA A 184 13.84 -13.30 -2.04
N PHE A 185 14.52 -12.34 -1.39
CA PHE A 185 15.19 -11.21 -2.04
C PHE A 185 16.73 -11.32 -2.01
N LYS A 186 17.28 -12.53 -1.87
CA LYS A 186 18.73 -12.74 -1.83
C LYS A 186 19.42 -12.26 -3.12
N GLU A 187 18.87 -12.61 -4.29
CA GLU A 187 19.44 -12.18 -5.59
C GLU A 187 19.37 -10.65 -5.77
N PHE A 188 18.28 -10.02 -5.32
CA PHE A 188 18.14 -8.57 -5.31
C PHE A 188 19.25 -7.91 -4.48
N ARG A 189 19.51 -8.41 -3.26
CA ARG A 189 20.59 -7.91 -2.41
C ARG A 189 21.98 -8.09 -3.02
N GLN A 190 22.23 -9.22 -3.64
CA GLN A 190 23.50 -9.50 -4.32
C GLN A 190 23.72 -8.57 -5.52
N LEU A 191 22.70 -8.33 -6.33
CA LEU A 191 22.80 -7.40 -7.46
C LEU A 191 23.06 -5.98 -6.98
N ARG A 192 22.38 -5.52 -5.94
CA ARG A 192 22.53 -4.19 -5.33
C ARG A 192 23.94 -3.87 -4.84
N MET A 193 24.76 -4.87 -4.56
CA MET A 193 26.18 -4.65 -4.22
C MET A 193 27.05 -4.28 -5.43
N ARG A 194 26.53 -4.46 -6.66
CA ARG A 194 27.26 -4.28 -7.91
C ARG A 194 26.66 -3.25 -8.85
N SER A 195 25.37 -2.95 -8.65
CA SER A 195 24.62 -2.01 -9.49
C SER A 195 23.66 -1.21 -8.62
N ASP A 196 23.59 0.09 -8.86
CA ASP A 196 22.60 0.98 -8.29
C ASP A 196 21.56 1.39 -9.37
N ASP A 197 21.61 0.77 -10.57
CA ASP A 197 20.59 0.99 -11.62
C ASP A 197 19.24 0.42 -11.18
N PRO A 198 18.23 1.28 -10.93
CA PRO A 198 16.92 0.84 -10.48
C PRO A 198 16.23 -0.07 -11.49
N HIS A 199 16.48 0.11 -12.80
CA HIS A 199 15.87 -0.69 -13.86
C HIS A 199 16.41 -2.13 -13.90
N GLU A 200 17.65 -2.35 -13.49
CA GLU A 200 18.22 -3.68 -13.30
C GLU A 200 17.70 -4.31 -12.00
N LEU A 201 17.70 -3.53 -10.92
CA LEU A 201 17.31 -4.00 -9.59
C LEU A 201 15.88 -4.51 -9.55
N VAL A 202 14.92 -3.80 -10.12
CA VAL A 202 13.50 -4.18 -10.08
C VAL A 202 13.21 -5.52 -10.75
N LYS A 203 14.03 -5.97 -11.70
CA LYS A 203 13.91 -7.30 -12.32
C LYS A 203 14.09 -8.44 -11.32
N LYS A 204 14.76 -8.18 -10.18
CA LYS A 204 14.97 -9.15 -9.10
C LYS A 204 13.88 -9.10 -8.01
N LEU A 205 12.85 -8.27 -8.19
CA LEU A 205 11.71 -8.16 -7.27
C LEU A 205 10.50 -9.02 -7.67
N HIS A 206 10.65 -9.92 -8.63
CA HIS A 206 9.57 -10.78 -9.13
C HIS A 206 8.83 -11.60 -8.04
N ARG A 207 9.48 -11.86 -6.90
CA ARG A 207 8.87 -12.56 -5.76
C ARG A 207 8.07 -11.65 -4.82
N TYR A 208 8.02 -10.35 -5.10
CA TYR A 208 7.22 -9.41 -4.30
C TYR A 208 5.73 -9.52 -4.64
N SER A 209 5.39 -9.84 -5.87
CA SER A 209 4.03 -9.95 -6.37
C SER A 209 3.75 -11.34 -6.96
N GLU A 210 2.50 -11.78 -6.89
CA GLU A 210 2.02 -13.00 -7.57
C GLU A 210 2.14 -12.89 -9.12
N LYS A 211 2.27 -11.67 -9.67
CA LYS A 211 2.45 -11.39 -11.11
C LYS A 211 3.80 -11.81 -11.68
N SER A 212 4.75 -12.26 -10.82
CA SER A 212 6.04 -12.81 -11.24
C SER A 212 6.89 -11.85 -12.10
N HIS A 213 7.32 -12.27 -13.32
CA HIS A 213 8.26 -11.51 -14.17
C HIS A 213 7.74 -10.15 -14.63
N ALA A 214 6.44 -10.02 -14.92
CA ALA A 214 5.85 -8.76 -15.36
C ALA A 214 5.97 -7.63 -14.31
N TYR A 215 6.04 -7.99 -13.02
CA TYR A 215 6.14 -7.00 -11.94
C TYR A 215 7.38 -6.10 -12.05
N GLY A 216 8.54 -6.68 -12.39
CA GLY A 216 9.77 -5.91 -12.59
C GLY A 216 9.68 -4.94 -13.77
N GLU A 217 9.02 -5.34 -14.85
CA GLU A 217 8.80 -4.50 -16.04
C GLU A 217 7.82 -3.37 -15.72
N GLU A 218 6.73 -3.66 -15.00
CA GLU A 218 5.77 -2.65 -14.53
C GLU A 218 6.47 -1.61 -13.64
N LEU A 219 7.31 -2.04 -12.68
CA LEU A 219 8.09 -1.13 -11.83
C LEU A 219 9.05 -0.26 -12.65
N SER A 220 9.77 -0.85 -13.58
CA SER A 220 10.69 -0.12 -14.47
C SER A 220 9.95 0.95 -15.29
N ALA A 221 8.75 0.61 -15.79
CA ALA A 221 7.90 1.57 -16.51
C ALA A 221 7.42 2.71 -15.60
N VAL A 222 7.01 2.40 -14.36
CA VAL A 222 6.61 3.41 -13.37
C VAL A 222 7.76 4.36 -13.04
N ILE A 223 8.97 3.83 -12.81
CA ILE A 223 10.18 4.63 -12.56
C ILE A 223 10.43 5.58 -13.73
N LYS A 224 10.48 5.04 -14.95
CA LYS A 224 10.77 5.81 -16.16
C LYS A 224 9.72 6.87 -16.43
N TYR A 225 8.43 6.50 -16.45
CA TYR A 225 7.33 7.41 -16.79
C TYR A 225 7.18 8.58 -15.82
N ASN A 226 7.49 8.36 -14.53
CA ASN A 226 7.37 9.39 -13.51
C ASN A 226 8.73 10.01 -13.12
N GLU A 227 9.79 9.69 -13.85
CA GLU A 227 11.15 10.25 -13.65
C GLU A 227 11.65 10.08 -12.21
N PHE A 228 11.38 8.91 -11.60
CA PHE A 228 11.70 8.71 -10.18
C PHE A 228 13.19 8.66 -9.89
N THR A 229 14.04 8.40 -10.87
CA THR A 229 15.50 8.47 -10.74
C THR A 229 16.02 9.82 -10.27
N ARG A 230 15.23 10.89 -10.43
CA ARG A 230 15.57 12.20 -9.86
C ARG A 230 15.67 12.22 -8.34
N PHE A 231 15.10 11.21 -7.65
CA PHE A 231 15.16 11.05 -6.21
C PHE A 231 16.34 10.18 -5.74
N ASP A 232 17.18 9.68 -6.65
CA ASP A 232 18.30 8.78 -6.32
C ASP A 232 19.61 9.56 -6.04
N GLY A 233 19.62 10.88 -6.24
CA GLY A 233 20.77 11.75 -5.94
C GLY A 233 20.90 12.11 -4.47
N GLU A 234 22.11 12.56 -4.04
CA GLU A 234 22.33 13.11 -2.70
C GLU A 234 21.54 14.41 -2.52
N GLY A 235 20.74 14.49 -1.44
CA GLY A 235 20.15 15.77 -0.98
C GLY A 235 18.69 15.99 -1.31
N TYR A 236 17.82 15.02 -1.06
CA TYR A 236 16.39 15.26 -0.97
C TYR A 236 15.94 15.45 0.47
#